data_057f02c507b3c9abcf38db1a44bd0a32
#
_entry.id   057f02c507b3c9abcf38db1a44bd0a32
#
_cell.length_a   1.000
_cell.length_b   1.000
_cell.length_c   1.000
_cell.angle_alpha   90.00
_cell.angle_beta   90.00
_cell.angle_gamma   90.00
#
_symmetry.space_group_name_H-M   'P 1'
#
loop_
_entity.id
_entity.type
_entity.pdbx_description
1 polymer ?
#
loop_
_entity_poly.entity_id
_entity_poly.type
_entity_poly.pdbx_seq_one_letter_code
_entity_poly.pdbx_strand_id
1 'polypeptide(L)'
;AGLEVCIITDAPVIPLHYLPLCAGLAVKAGMKEESAWRAITINPAHVVGIDGRVGSIEAGKDADIAIFEGNPLRDIQCRTKAVFVNGEEVLSQIQMRV
;
A
#
# COMPACT_ATOMS: atom_id res chain seq x y z
N ALA A 1 18.52 4.76 -8.20
CA ALA A 1 19.17 4.53 -9.47
C ALA A 1 18.23 4.59 -10.67
N GLY A 2 17.08 5.24 -10.59
CA GLY A 2 16.21 5.45 -11.73
C GLY A 2 15.44 4.23 -12.24
N LEU A 3 15.56 3.10 -11.57
CA LEU A 3 14.80 1.92 -11.92
C LEU A 3 13.45 1.92 -11.21
N GLU A 4 12.42 1.47 -11.93
CA GLU A 4 11.11 1.27 -11.33
C GLU A 4 11.11 -0.06 -10.59
N VAL A 5 10.88 -0.01 -9.28
CA VAL A 5 10.96 -1.18 -8.41
C VAL A 5 9.58 -1.50 -7.85
N CYS A 6 9.22 -2.77 -7.84
CA CYS A 6 8.03 -3.27 -7.19
C CYS A 6 8.42 -4.22 -6.06
N ILE A 7 7.66 -4.16 -4.96
CA ILE A 7 7.83 -5.05 -3.82
C ILE A 7 6.61 -5.95 -3.77
N ILE A 8 6.83 -7.25 -3.64
CA ILE A 8 5.76 -8.24 -3.56
C ILE A 8 5.99 -9.17 -2.38
N THR A 9 4.94 -9.81 -1.93
CA THR A 9 5.01 -10.82 -0.87
C THR A 9 5.11 -12.24 -1.42
N ASP A 10 4.82 -12.42 -2.70
CA ASP A 10 4.70 -13.73 -3.33
C ASP A 10 3.68 -14.60 -2.56
N ALA A 11 2.52 -14.01 -2.28
CA ALA A 11 1.48 -14.69 -1.53
C ALA A 11 1.11 -16.02 -2.23
N PRO A 12 0.88 -17.09 -1.48
CA PRO A 12 0.76 -17.17 -0.01
C PRO A 12 2.06 -17.45 0.75
N VAL A 13 3.22 -17.37 0.10
CA VAL A 13 4.50 -17.62 0.76
C VAL A 13 4.67 -16.67 1.95
N ILE A 14 4.46 -15.36 1.71
CA ILE A 14 4.30 -14.38 2.79
C ILE A 14 2.88 -13.84 2.66
N PRO A 15 2.08 -13.86 3.74
CA PRO A 15 0.72 -13.33 3.65
C PRO A 15 0.67 -11.91 3.13
N LEU A 16 -0.31 -11.62 2.28
CA LEU A 16 -0.40 -10.34 1.58
C LEU A 16 -0.50 -9.13 2.53
N HIS A 17 -1.11 -9.30 3.70
CA HIS A 17 -1.25 -8.21 4.67
C HIS A 17 0.09 -7.73 5.25
N TYR A 18 1.17 -8.46 5.02
CA TYR A 18 2.51 -8.03 5.41
C TYR A 18 3.20 -7.13 4.37
N LEU A 19 2.53 -6.81 3.27
CA LEU A 19 3.15 -5.99 2.22
C LEU A 19 3.69 -4.65 2.74
N PRO A 20 2.97 -3.89 3.58
CA PRO A 20 3.54 -2.65 4.13
C PRO A 20 4.80 -2.89 4.97
N LEU A 21 4.86 -4.00 5.71
CA LEU A 21 6.05 -4.33 6.48
C LEU A 21 7.22 -4.68 5.57
N CYS A 22 6.98 -5.34 4.45
CA CYS A 22 8.03 -5.61 3.47
C CYS A 22 8.62 -4.30 2.93
N ALA A 23 7.77 -3.32 2.62
CA ALA A 23 8.22 -2.00 2.21
C ALA A 23 9.00 -1.30 3.34
N GLY A 24 8.55 -1.44 4.59
CA GLY A 24 9.24 -0.89 5.75
C GLY A 24 10.64 -1.48 5.96
N LEU A 25 10.80 -2.78 5.71
CA LEU A 25 12.10 -3.42 5.77
C LEU A 25 13.05 -2.87 4.69
N ALA A 26 12.53 -2.59 3.50
CA ALA A 26 13.33 -1.97 2.45
C ALA A 26 13.78 -0.55 2.84
N VAL A 27 12.93 0.21 3.50
CA VAL A 27 13.28 1.54 4.02
C VAL A 27 14.38 1.41 5.07
N LYS A 28 14.25 0.46 5.96
CA LYS A 28 15.25 0.22 7.00
C LYS A 28 16.60 -0.16 6.40
N ALA A 29 16.58 -0.83 5.26
CA ALA A 29 17.81 -1.23 4.54
C ALA A 29 18.40 -0.11 3.67
N GLY A 30 17.75 1.07 3.61
CA GLY A 30 18.29 2.23 2.92
C GLY A 30 17.44 2.80 1.79
N MET A 31 16.32 2.17 1.45
CA MET A 31 15.41 2.72 0.45
C MET A 31 14.72 3.97 0.99
N LYS A 32 14.53 4.97 0.13
CA LYS A 32 13.76 6.15 0.52
C LYS A 32 12.30 5.75 0.75
N GLU A 33 11.70 6.34 1.77
CA GLU A 33 10.31 6.00 2.13
C GLU A 33 9.35 6.26 0.98
N GLU A 34 9.50 7.37 0.28
CA GLU A 34 8.68 7.67 -0.89
C GLU A 34 8.81 6.59 -1.96
N SER A 35 10.02 6.13 -2.20
CA SER A 35 10.26 5.05 -3.18
C SER A 35 9.61 3.74 -2.74
N ALA A 36 9.63 3.44 -1.43
CA ALA A 36 9.00 2.25 -0.91
C ALA A 36 7.47 2.31 -1.07
N TRP A 37 6.87 3.46 -0.82
CA TRP A 37 5.43 3.65 -1.06
C TRP A 37 5.10 3.43 -2.53
N ARG A 38 5.88 4.00 -3.43
CA ARG A 38 5.67 3.83 -4.87
C ARG A 38 5.82 2.37 -5.29
N ALA A 39 6.71 1.64 -4.65
CA ALA A 39 7.01 0.25 -4.97
C ALA A 39 5.86 -0.70 -4.64
N ILE A 40 4.92 -0.29 -3.79
CA ILE A 40 3.75 -1.10 -3.45
C ILE A 40 2.44 -0.48 -3.94
N THR A 41 2.49 0.62 -4.65
CA THR A 41 1.30 1.33 -5.15
C THR A 41 1.38 1.59 -6.65
N ILE A 42 1.95 2.75 -7.03
CA ILE A 42 1.92 3.16 -8.45
C ILE A 42 2.81 2.31 -9.34
N ASN A 43 3.97 1.86 -8.85
CA ASN A 43 4.88 1.09 -9.69
C ASN A 43 4.26 -0.25 -10.12
N PRO A 44 3.71 -1.08 -9.22
CA PRO A 44 3.03 -2.29 -9.67
C PRO A 44 1.81 -2.01 -10.54
N ALA A 45 1.06 -0.93 -10.27
CA ALA A 45 -0.06 -0.55 -11.13
C ALA A 45 0.41 -0.24 -12.55
N HIS A 46 1.55 0.45 -12.68
CA HIS A 46 2.15 0.76 -13.98
C HIS A 46 2.60 -0.51 -14.70
N VAL A 47 3.25 -1.43 -13.98
CA VAL A 47 3.75 -2.68 -14.58
C VAL A 47 2.62 -3.51 -15.17
N VAL A 48 1.47 -3.59 -14.49
CA VAL A 48 0.32 -4.36 -15.00
C VAL A 48 -0.63 -3.52 -15.87
N GLY A 49 -0.34 -2.25 -16.08
CA GLY A 49 -1.08 -1.42 -17.02
C GLY A 49 -2.37 -0.80 -16.51
N ILE A 50 -2.55 -0.69 -15.19
CA ILE A 50 -3.76 -0.11 -14.60
C ILE A 50 -3.51 1.20 -13.85
N ASP A 51 -2.35 1.82 -14.06
CA ASP A 51 -1.96 3.04 -13.38
C ASP A 51 -2.82 4.26 -13.76
N GLY A 52 -3.59 4.17 -14.84
CA GLY A 52 -4.57 5.21 -15.18
C GLY A 52 -5.81 5.18 -14.28
N ARG A 53 -6.03 4.09 -13.55
CA ARG A 53 -7.22 3.92 -12.71
C ARG A 53 -6.89 3.86 -11.23
N VAL A 54 -5.75 3.31 -10.85
CA VAL A 54 -5.39 3.07 -9.45
C VAL A 54 -3.89 3.31 -9.24
N GLY A 55 -3.45 3.20 -8.01
CA GLY A 55 -2.04 3.28 -7.63
C GLY A 55 -1.62 4.62 -7.07
N SER A 56 -2.43 5.65 -7.22
CA SER A 56 -2.19 6.96 -6.63
C SER A 56 -3.52 7.67 -6.39
N ILE A 57 -3.50 8.68 -5.53
CA ILE A 57 -4.68 9.48 -5.24
C ILE A 57 -4.68 10.68 -6.18
N GLU A 58 -5.47 10.58 -7.25
CA GLU A 58 -5.56 11.64 -8.25
C GLU A 58 -7.00 11.72 -8.76
N ALA A 59 -7.41 12.91 -9.15
CA ALA A 59 -8.73 13.12 -9.74
C ALA A 59 -8.89 12.23 -10.98
N GLY A 60 -10.04 11.58 -11.09
CA GLY A 60 -10.35 10.70 -12.22
C GLY A 60 -9.96 9.24 -12.00
N LYS A 61 -9.26 8.93 -10.93
CA LYS A 61 -8.94 7.54 -10.60
C LYS A 61 -9.98 6.94 -9.65
N ASP A 62 -10.02 5.60 -9.62
CA ASP A 62 -10.90 4.88 -8.72
C ASP A 62 -10.54 5.21 -7.27
N ALA A 63 -11.55 5.40 -6.43
CA ALA A 63 -11.32 5.70 -5.02
C ALA A 63 -11.12 4.41 -4.22
N ASP A 64 -9.98 3.75 -4.48
CA ASP A 64 -9.51 2.58 -3.75
C ASP A 64 -8.44 3.08 -2.77
N ILE A 65 -8.87 3.39 -1.54
CA ILE A 65 -8.05 4.16 -0.60
C ILE A 65 -8.07 3.47 0.76
N ALA A 66 -6.89 3.36 1.36
CA ALA A 66 -6.76 2.90 2.74
C ALA A 66 -6.26 4.05 3.61
N ILE A 67 -6.88 4.22 4.76
CA ILE A 67 -6.50 5.24 5.74
C ILE A 67 -5.96 4.54 6.97
N PHE A 68 -4.79 4.96 7.44
CA PHE A 68 -4.11 4.35 8.57
C PHE A 68 -3.96 5.32 9.72
N GLU A 69 -3.97 4.79 10.93
CA GLU A 69 -3.48 5.50 12.11
C GLU A 69 -2.01 5.12 12.29
N GLY A 70 -1.13 6.10 12.11
CA GLY A 70 0.31 5.86 12.13
C GLY A 70 0.86 5.56 10.74
N ASN A 71 2.10 5.16 10.69
CA ASN A 71 2.78 4.84 9.43
C ASN A 71 2.94 3.34 9.30
N PRO A 72 2.22 2.69 8.37
CA PRO A 72 2.26 1.24 8.23
C PRO A 72 3.63 0.70 7.82
N LEU A 73 4.53 1.53 7.32
CA LEU A 73 5.88 1.12 6.97
C LEU A 73 6.83 1.08 8.17
N ARG A 74 6.51 1.78 9.24
CA ARG A 74 7.40 1.93 10.40
C ARG A 74 6.82 1.38 11.67
N ASP A 75 5.51 1.48 11.82
CA ASP A 75 4.84 1.26 13.09
C ASP A 75 4.11 -0.07 13.06
N ILE A 76 4.65 -1.02 13.79
CA ILE A 76 4.06 -2.36 13.86
C ILE A 76 2.67 -2.34 14.51
N GLN A 77 2.37 -1.30 15.29
CA GLN A 77 1.06 -1.13 15.92
C GLN A 77 0.12 -0.29 15.09
N CYS A 78 0.54 0.11 13.90
CA CYS A 78 -0.31 0.85 12.98
C CYS A 78 -1.59 0.08 12.69
N ARG A 79 -2.71 0.80 12.70
CA ARG A 79 -4.02 0.22 12.43
C ARG A 79 -4.60 0.81 11.17
N THR A 80 -5.30 -0.02 10.43
CA THR A 80 -6.12 0.46 9.32
C THR A 80 -7.38 1.10 9.88
N LYS A 81 -7.57 2.38 9.62
CA LYS A 81 -8.71 3.13 10.14
C LYS A 81 -9.93 2.97 9.25
N ALA A 82 -9.75 3.00 7.96
CA ALA A 82 -10.83 2.84 6.99
C ALA A 82 -10.27 2.37 5.66
N VAL A 83 -11.08 1.65 4.91
CA VAL A 83 -10.75 1.23 3.54
C VAL A 83 -11.95 1.55 2.66
N PHE A 84 -11.67 2.19 1.53
CA PHE A 84 -12.67 2.50 0.52
C PHE A 84 -12.34 1.73 -0.75
N VAL A 85 -13.36 1.13 -1.35
CA VAL A 85 -13.27 0.50 -2.66
C VAL A 85 -14.31 1.16 -3.53
N ASN A 86 -13.87 1.76 -4.63
CA ASN A 86 -14.74 2.48 -5.54
C ASN A 86 -15.54 3.60 -4.83
N GLY A 87 -14.91 4.24 -3.85
CA GLY A 87 -15.54 5.32 -3.09
C GLY A 87 -16.47 4.86 -1.97
N GLU A 88 -16.68 3.57 -1.81
CA GLU A 88 -17.53 3.04 -0.74
C GLU A 88 -16.68 2.53 0.40
N GLU A 89 -17.00 2.94 1.62
CA GLU A 89 -16.30 2.44 2.79
C GLU A 89 -16.67 0.98 3.03
N VAL A 90 -15.67 0.09 2.92
CA VAL A 90 -15.87 -1.36 3.07
C VAL A 90 -15.33 -1.88 4.39
N LEU A 91 -14.54 -1.08 5.09
CA LEU A 91 -13.96 -1.44 6.38
C LEU A 91 -13.82 -0.20 7.23
N SER A 92 -14.32 -0.26 8.46
CA SER A 92 -14.11 0.79 9.44
C SER A 92 -13.33 0.24 10.62
N GLN A 93 -12.81 1.14 11.46
CA GLN A 93 -12.08 0.74 12.66
C GLN A 93 -12.91 -0.19 13.56
N ILE A 94 -14.21 0.01 13.61
CA ILE A 94 -15.10 -0.83 14.42
C ILE A 94 -15.11 -2.25 13.87
N GLN A 95 -15.11 -2.42 12.55
CA GLN A 95 -15.15 -3.73 11.91
C GLN A 95 -13.84 -4.49 12.03
N MET A 96 -12.75 -3.82 12.41
CA MET A 96 -11.46 -4.45 12.58
C MET A 96 -11.28 -5.16 13.92
N ARG A 97 -12.28 -5.14 14.76
CA ARG A 97 -12.24 -5.75 16.08
C ARG A 97 -12.59 -7.21 15.98
N VAL A 98 -11.63 -7.98 15.66
CA VAL A 98 -11.81 -9.43 15.53
C VAL A 98 -11.07 -10.14 16.63
#